data_fdca0986f030c3f0b7ac47115be21b99
#
_entry.id   fdca0986f030c3f0b7ac47115be21b99
#
_cell.length_a   1.000
_cell.length_b   1.000
_cell.length_c   1.000
_cell.angle_alpha   90.00
_cell.angle_beta   90.00
_cell.angle_gamma   90.00
#
_symmetry.space_group_name_H-M   'P 1'
#
loop_
_entity.id
_entity.type
_entity.pdbx_description
1 polymer ?
#
loop_
_entity_poly.entity_id
_entity_poly.type
_entity_poly.pdbx_seq_one_letter_code
_entity_poly.pdbx_strand_id
1 'polypeptide(L)'
;FELLDDFKDSKVLATKCRKKAEEARKDSIYSIAVDKGKRHDISSLNEAIELFSQIPEWRDASDKIDELKKIKEILSEENNRRKKKIITAAICAFVIVFICSTLVLIITKVIIPNNKYNTALALLNDGNKDSAYSTFAEIKSYKDSDEKMSEIMKPYFISQKPYIAAGYNYTIGLKNDGTLISAGSNDSGQCDVSDWKDIVAVSAGNRHTVGLKSDGTVVAAGSNNYGECNIEDWKDIKQISAGDLYTVGLKNDGTVIAVGTNDTGQCDVTSWKDIVSISAGFTHTVGLKSDGTVVAVGDNQNGQ
;
A
#
# COMPACT_ATOMS: atom_id res chain seq x y z
N PHE A 1 -43.04 -67.21 41.46
CA PHE A 1 -41.90 -67.73 42.26
C PHE A 1 -42.29 -68.80 43.31
N GLU A 2 -43.58 -69.12 43.46
CA GLU A 2 -44.11 -70.09 44.40
C GLU A 2 -44.16 -71.50 43.85
N LEU A 3 -43.50 -71.88 42.76
CA LEU A 3 -43.58 -73.24 42.14
C LEU A 3 -42.23 -73.89 41.90
N LEU A 4 -41.22 -73.65 42.74
CA LEU A 4 -39.91 -74.28 42.62
C LEU A 4 -39.49 -74.98 43.95
N ASP A 5 -40.23 -75.96 44.32
CA ASP A 5 -39.85 -76.85 45.44
C ASP A 5 -38.69 -77.79 45.10
N ASP A 6 -38.22 -77.79 43.86
CA ASP A 6 -37.09 -78.61 43.47
C ASP A 6 -35.88 -77.71 43.03
N PHE A 7 -34.89 -77.66 43.92
CA PHE A 7 -33.67 -76.83 43.76
C PHE A 7 -32.87 -77.16 42.49
N LYS A 8 -33.01 -78.33 41.92
CA LYS A 8 -32.42 -78.76 40.66
C LYS A 8 -33.05 -78.13 39.47
N ASP A 9 -34.38 -78.04 39.47
CA ASP A 9 -35.13 -77.40 38.37
C ASP A 9 -34.90 -75.90 38.32
N SER A 10 -34.67 -75.26 39.46
CA SER A 10 -34.40 -73.80 39.50
C SER A 10 -33.04 -73.43 38.86
N LYS A 11 -32.01 -74.28 39.06
CA LYS A 11 -30.71 -74.11 38.40
C LYS A 11 -30.77 -74.29 36.90
N VAL A 12 -31.52 -75.26 36.43
CA VAL A 12 -31.72 -75.57 35.01
C VAL A 12 -32.49 -74.46 34.37
N LEU A 13 -33.54 -73.88 35.00
CA LEU A 13 -34.34 -72.80 34.52
C LEU A 13 -33.51 -71.48 34.49
N ALA A 14 -32.72 -71.23 35.54
CA ALA A 14 -31.83 -70.07 35.60
C ALA A 14 -30.77 -70.15 34.48
N THR A 15 -30.21 -71.29 34.20
CA THR A 15 -29.26 -71.52 33.10
C THR A 15 -29.94 -71.30 31.75
N LYS A 16 -31.17 -71.76 31.57
CA LYS A 16 -31.98 -71.53 30.35
C LYS A 16 -32.35 -70.08 30.13
N CYS A 17 -32.72 -69.33 31.21
CA CYS A 17 -32.95 -67.89 31.14
C CYS A 17 -31.68 -67.08 30.82
N ARG A 18 -30.52 -67.46 31.42
CA ARG A 18 -29.24 -66.84 31.11
C ARG A 18 -28.87 -67.03 29.64
N LYS A 19 -29.03 -68.24 29.12
CA LYS A 19 -28.77 -68.55 27.72
C LYS A 19 -29.65 -67.77 26.78
N LYS A 20 -30.99 -67.63 27.04
CA LYS A 20 -31.89 -66.82 26.26
C LYS A 20 -31.58 -65.34 26.34
N ALA A 21 -31.17 -64.83 27.50
CA ALA A 21 -30.75 -63.46 27.65
C ALA A 21 -29.45 -63.16 26.86
N GLU A 22 -28.51 -64.06 26.86
CA GLU A 22 -27.26 -63.93 26.07
C GLU A 22 -27.54 -64.02 24.56
N GLU A 23 -28.42 -64.86 24.10
CA GLU A 23 -28.89 -64.95 22.71
C GLU A 23 -29.55 -63.65 22.28
N ALA A 24 -30.46 -63.09 23.10
CA ALA A 24 -31.15 -61.82 22.83
C ALA A 24 -30.16 -60.64 22.77
N ARG A 25 -29.13 -60.65 23.65
CA ARG A 25 -28.07 -59.65 23.62
C ARG A 25 -27.25 -59.70 22.31
N LYS A 26 -26.87 -60.93 21.89
CA LYS A 26 -26.16 -61.15 20.65
C LYS A 26 -26.95 -60.76 19.42
N ASP A 27 -28.26 -61.04 19.41
CA ASP A 27 -29.19 -60.60 18.36
C ASP A 27 -29.31 -59.06 18.27
N SER A 28 -29.34 -58.38 19.42
CA SER A 28 -29.38 -56.90 19.46
C SER A 28 -28.08 -56.29 18.90
N ILE A 29 -26.90 -56.82 19.34
CA ILE A 29 -25.62 -56.36 18.83
C ILE A 29 -25.52 -56.59 17.32
N TYR A 30 -25.92 -57.77 16.84
CA TYR A 30 -25.91 -58.12 15.42
C TYR A 30 -26.79 -57.19 14.60
N SER A 31 -27.99 -56.86 15.06
CA SER A 31 -28.92 -55.94 14.38
C SER A 31 -28.35 -54.53 14.26
N ILE A 32 -27.74 -54.01 15.34
CA ILE A 32 -27.10 -52.70 15.36
C ILE A 32 -25.88 -52.67 14.38
N ALA A 33 -25.07 -53.75 14.41
CA ALA A 33 -23.90 -53.87 13.54
C ALA A 33 -24.29 -53.90 12.05
N VAL A 34 -25.36 -54.62 11.69
CA VAL A 34 -25.90 -54.65 10.31
C VAL A 34 -26.36 -53.23 9.88
N ASP A 35 -27.06 -52.50 10.74
CA ASP A 35 -27.51 -51.16 10.40
C ASP A 35 -26.34 -50.20 10.20
N LYS A 36 -25.34 -50.25 11.07
CA LYS A 36 -24.10 -49.44 10.91
C LYS A 36 -23.34 -49.80 9.63
N GLY A 37 -23.23 -51.07 9.29
CA GLY A 37 -22.54 -51.55 8.08
C GLY A 37 -23.17 -51.06 6.77
N LYS A 38 -24.46 -50.72 6.76
CA LYS A 38 -25.17 -50.14 5.59
C LYS A 38 -24.78 -48.68 5.23
N ARG A 39 -24.17 -47.97 6.16
CA ARG A 39 -23.95 -46.52 6.01
C ARG A 39 -22.76 -46.12 5.13
N HIS A 40 -21.99 -47.00 4.63
CA HIS A 40 -20.89 -46.79 3.68
C HIS A 40 -19.93 -45.63 4.00
N ASP A 41 -19.81 -45.20 5.24
CA ASP A 41 -18.78 -44.29 5.74
C ASP A 41 -17.80 -45.04 6.65
N ILE A 42 -16.53 -44.59 6.63
CA ILE A 42 -15.45 -45.30 7.34
C ILE A 42 -15.69 -45.38 8.86
N SER A 43 -16.32 -44.37 9.46
CA SER A 43 -16.63 -44.38 10.89
C SER A 43 -17.67 -45.42 11.22
N SER A 44 -18.79 -45.45 10.51
CA SER A 44 -19.86 -46.45 10.70
C SER A 44 -19.40 -47.87 10.40
N LEU A 45 -18.54 -48.05 9.40
CA LEU A 45 -17.93 -49.39 9.10
C LEU A 45 -17.01 -49.84 10.24
N ASN A 46 -16.23 -48.96 10.85
CA ASN A 46 -15.41 -49.30 12.01
C ASN A 46 -16.26 -49.72 13.20
N GLU A 47 -17.33 -48.97 13.50
CA GLU A 47 -18.27 -49.29 14.56
C GLU A 47 -18.96 -50.65 14.32
N ALA A 48 -19.36 -50.92 13.07
CA ALA A 48 -19.94 -52.20 12.69
C ALA A 48 -18.99 -53.36 12.88
N ILE A 49 -17.73 -53.21 12.45
CA ILE A 49 -16.67 -54.23 12.61
C ILE A 49 -16.41 -54.48 14.09
N GLU A 50 -16.35 -53.44 14.92
CA GLU A 50 -16.16 -53.56 16.36
C GLU A 50 -17.33 -54.29 17.04
N LEU A 51 -18.58 -53.98 16.66
CA LEU A 51 -19.76 -54.68 17.18
C LEU A 51 -19.79 -56.15 16.78
N PHE A 52 -19.55 -56.50 15.53
CA PHE A 52 -19.47 -57.89 15.10
C PHE A 52 -18.32 -58.63 15.80
N SER A 53 -17.22 -57.97 16.09
CA SER A 53 -16.07 -58.58 16.79
C SER A 53 -16.40 -58.94 18.24
N GLN A 54 -17.45 -58.38 18.83
CA GLN A 54 -17.95 -58.79 20.16
C GLN A 54 -18.74 -60.13 20.12
N ILE A 55 -19.19 -60.58 18.95
CA ILE A 55 -20.01 -61.76 18.73
C ILE A 55 -19.53 -62.61 17.55
N PRO A 56 -18.21 -62.95 17.42
CA PRO A 56 -17.63 -63.50 16.20
C PRO A 56 -18.21 -64.83 15.76
N GLU A 57 -18.67 -65.62 16.71
CA GLU A 57 -19.26 -67.00 16.47
C GLU A 57 -20.80 -66.92 16.30
N TRP A 58 -21.40 -65.71 16.29
CA TRP A 58 -22.84 -65.54 16.18
C TRP A 58 -23.27 -65.34 14.73
N ARG A 59 -24.05 -66.29 14.18
CA ARG A 59 -24.52 -66.26 12.77
C ARG A 59 -23.33 -66.16 11.81
N ASP A 60 -23.40 -65.21 10.87
CA ASP A 60 -22.37 -64.89 9.86
C ASP A 60 -21.51 -63.67 10.25
N ALA A 61 -21.41 -63.36 11.55
CA ALA A 61 -20.70 -62.18 12.01
C ALA A 61 -19.24 -62.11 11.54
N SER A 62 -18.53 -63.25 11.51
CA SER A 62 -17.17 -63.36 11.01
C SER A 62 -17.06 -63.04 9.53
N ASP A 63 -17.97 -63.51 8.70
CA ASP A 63 -18.01 -63.26 7.27
C ASP A 63 -18.31 -61.76 6.98
N LYS A 64 -19.22 -61.19 7.81
CA LYS A 64 -19.53 -59.74 7.74
C LYS A 64 -18.35 -58.87 8.11
N ILE A 65 -17.54 -59.26 9.09
CA ILE A 65 -16.31 -58.52 9.41
C ILE A 65 -15.39 -58.46 8.19
N ASP A 66 -15.18 -59.53 7.49
CA ASP A 66 -14.28 -59.62 6.35
C ASP A 66 -14.84 -58.84 5.14
N GLU A 67 -16.16 -58.90 4.92
CA GLU A 67 -16.84 -58.10 3.91
C GLU A 67 -16.67 -56.57 4.19
N LEU A 68 -16.95 -56.14 5.42
CA LEU A 68 -16.85 -54.72 5.81
C LEU A 68 -15.40 -54.22 5.79
N LYS A 69 -14.41 -55.02 6.13
CA LYS A 69 -12.99 -54.66 5.98
C LYS A 69 -12.60 -54.39 4.54
N LYS A 70 -13.06 -55.22 3.59
CA LYS A 70 -12.84 -55.01 2.16
C LYS A 70 -13.48 -53.71 1.67
N ILE A 71 -14.74 -53.45 2.05
CA ILE A 71 -15.44 -52.19 1.70
C ILE A 71 -14.70 -50.98 2.26
N LYS A 72 -14.24 -51.06 3.53
CA LYS A 72 -13.46 -49.98 4.17
C LYS A 72 -12.15 -49.70 3.43
N GLU A 73 -11.44 -50.72 3.00
CA GLU A 73 -10.19 -50.59 2.25
C GLU A 73 -10.43 -49.86 0.92
N ILE A 74 -11.44 -50.27 0.15
CA ILE A 74 -11.82 -49.62 -1.11
C ILE A 74 -12.17 -48.17 -0.90
N LEU A 75 -12.98 -47.82 0.11
CA LEU A 75 -13.37 -46.45 0.43
C LEU A 75 -12.18 -45.63 0.89
N SER A 76 -11.24 -46.19 1.64
CA SER A 76 -10.02 -45.52 2.08
C SER A 76 -9.11 -45.15 0.90
N GLU A 77 -8.94 -46.06 -0.05
CA GLU A 77 -8.18 -45.79 -1.27
C GLU A 77 -8.85 -44.73 -2.13
N GLU A 78 -10.18 -44.79 -2.31
CA GLU A 78 -10.91 -43.79 -3.08
C GLU A 78 -10.81 -42.39 -2.45
N ASN A 79 -10.95 -42.27 -1.13
CA ASN A 79 -10.75 -41.00 -0.41
C ASN A 79 -9.31 -40.49 -0.56
N ASN A 80 -8.31 -41.35 -0.52
CA ASN A 80 -6.92 -40.96 -0.74
C ASN A 80 -6.68 -40.45 -2.18
N ARG A 81 -7.29 -41.11 -3.17
CA ARG A 81 -7.24 -40.67 -4.58
C ARG A 81 -7.93 -39.30 -4.75
N ARG A 82 -9.10 -39.07 -4.12
CA ARG A 82 -9.79 -37.77 -4.12
C ARG A 82 -8.95 -36.69 -3.45
N LYS A 83 -8.36 -36.95 -2.27
CA LYS A 83 -7.47 -35.99 -1.59
C LYS A 83 -6.27 -35.62 -2.46
N LYS A 84 -5.60 -36.63 -3.09
CA LYS A 84 -4.47 -36.35 -4.01
C LYS A 84 -4.91 -35.45 -5.17
N LYS A 85 -6.06 -35.69 -5.80
CA LYS A 85 -6.58 -34.84 -6.89
C LYS A 85 -6.84 -33.41 -6.43
N ILE A 86 -7.45 -33.22 -5.24
CA ILE A 86 -7.72 -31.91 -4.66
C ILE A 86 -6.40 -31.14 -4.37
N ILE A 87 -5.42 -31.83 -3.78
CA ILE A 87 -4.11 -31.24 -3.48
C ILE A 87 -3.41 -30.83 -4.79
N THR A 88 -3.41 -31.69 -5.80
CA THR A 88 -2.82 -31.39 -7.11
C THR A 88 -3.51 -30.18 -7.76
N ALA A 89 -4.84 -30.14 -7.74
CA ALA A 89 -5.60 -29.00 -8.28
C ALA A 89 -5.29 -27.71 -7.51
N ALA A 90 -5.18 -27.75 -6.19
CA ALA A 90 -4.81 -26.60 -5.37
C ALA A 90 -3.38 -26.10 -5.66
N ILE A 91 -2.42 -27.00 -5.83
CA ILE A 91 -1.04 -26.66 -6.21
C ILE A 91 -1.03 -26.00 -7.60
N CYS A 92 -1.73 -26.57 -8.58
CA CYS A 92 -1.84 -25.99 -9.93
C CYS A 92 -2.46 -24.59 -9.89
N ALA A 93 -3.53 -24.38 -9.12
CA ALA A 93 -4.14 -23.08 -8.95
C ALA A 93 -3.18 -22.06 -8.31
N PHE A 94 -2.45 -22.47 -7.27
CA PHE A 94 -1.45 -21.63 -6.63
C PHE A 94 -0.32 -21.22 -7.58
N VAL A 95 0.18 -22.17 -8.37
CA VAL A 95 1.24 -21.91 -9.38
C VAL A 95 0.74 -20.94 -10.45
N ILE A 96 -0.50 -21.08 -10.92
CA ILE A 96 -1.10 -20.15 -11.89
C ILE A 96 -1.20 -18.73 -11.30
N VAL A 97 -1.72 -18.58 -10.07
CA VAL A 97 -1.82 -17.29 -9.39
C VAL A 97 -0.43 -16.66 -9.21
N PHE A 98 0.58 -17.45 -8.83
CA PHE A 98 1.95 -16.98 -8.68
C PHE A 98 2.54 -16.50 -10.01
N ILE A 99 2.35 -17.26 -11.10
CA ILE A 99 2.81 -16.85 -12.44
C ILE A 99 2.09 -15.56 -12.89
N CYS A 100 0.77 -15.47 -12.70
CA CYS A 100 0.01 -14.28 -13.04
C CYS A 100 0.47 -13.06 -12.24
N SER A 101 0.71 -13.20 -10.94
CA SER A 101 1.17 -12.10 -10.08
C SER A 101 2.58 -11.63 -10.47
N THR A 102 3.50 -12.56 -10.77
CA THR A 102 4.85 -12.19 -11.25
C THR A 102 4.79 -11.52 -12.63
N LEU A 103 3.93 -11.98 -13.52
CA LEU A 103 3.73 -11.37 -14.84
C LEU A 103 3.19 -9.95 -14.72
N VAL A 104 2.20 -9.73 -13.83
CA VAL A 104 1.67 -8.39 -13.53
C VAL A 104 2.77 -7.48 -12.97
N LEU A 105 3.62 -7.98 -12.06
CA LEU A 105 4.75 -7.21 -11.55
C LEU A 105 5.75 -6.83 -12.65
N ILE A 106 6.09 -7.75 -13.56
CA ILE A 106 6.97 -7.46 -14.69
C ILE A 106 6.34 -6.41 -15.61
N ILE A 107 5.07 -6.56 -15.94
CA ILE A 107 4.35 -5.60 -16.79
C ILE A 107 4.35 -4.22 -16.16
N THR A 108 3.95 -4.11 -14.89
CA THR A 108 3.77 -2.81 -14.21
C THR A 108 5.10 -2.13 -13.83
N LYS A 109 6.12 -2.90 -13.46
CA LYS A 109 7.40 -2.35 -12.99
C LYS A 109 8.48 -2.23 -14.06
N VAL A 110 8.34 -2.93 -15.17
CA VAL A 110 9.36 -2.95 -16.22
C VAL A 110 8.81 -2.55 -17.59
N ILE A 111 7.78 -3.25 -18.08
CA ILE A 111 7.30 -3.06 -19.48
C ILE A 111 6.61 -1.71 -19.65
N ILE A 112 5.67 -1.37 -18.77
CA ILE A 112 4.94 -0.09 -18.87
C ILE A 112 5.88 1.10 -18.69
N PRO A 113 6.73 1.16 -17.62
CA PRO A 113 7.66 2.26 -17.49
C PRO A 113 8.66 2.35 -18.65
N ASN A 114 9.14 1.22 -19.17
CA ASN A 114 10.07 1.24 -20.30
C ASN A 114 9.41 1.78 -21.59
N ASN A 115 8.16 1.41 -21.86
CA ASN A 115 7.42 1.94 -23.00
C ASN A 115 7.15 3.44 -22.86
N LYS A 116 6.74 3.90 -21.67
CA LYS A 116 6.57 5.32 -21.37
C LYS A 116 7.88 6.09 -21.50
N TYR A 117 8.97 5.53 -21.01
CA TYR A 117 10.30 6.12 -21.13
C TYR A 117 10.72 6.33 -22.60
N ASN A 118 10.52 5.32 -23.45
CA ASN A 118 10.81 5.43 -24.88
C ASN A 118 9.89 6.43 -25.59
N THR A 119 8.62 6.50 -25.20
CA THR A 119 7.68 7.50 -25.71
C THR A 119 8.11 8.92 -25.32
N ALA A 120 8.53 9.11 -24.06
CA ALA A 120 9.02 10.41 -23.59
C ALA A 120 10.29 10.85 -24.33
N LEU A 121 11.23 9.92 -24.59
CA LEU A 121 12.42 10.22 -25.43
C LEU A 121 12.05 10.60 -26.86
N ALA A 122 11.09 9.92 -27.46
CA ALA A 122 10.62 10.28 -28.83
C ALA A 122 10.02 11.68 -28.85
N LEU A 123 9.13 11.99 -27.87
CA LEU A 123 8.56 13.34 -27.73
C LEU A 123 9.62 14.43 -27.52
N LEU A 124 10.68 14.11 -26.75
CA LEU A 124 11.80 15.02 -26.55
C LEU A 124 12.58 15.28 -27.82
N ASN A 125 12.86 14.23 -28.61
CA ASN A 125 13.53 14.33 -29.91
C ASN A 125 12.70 15.12 -30.94
N ASP A 126 11.38 15.02 -30.87
CA ASP A 126 10.44 15.78 -31.71
C ASP A 126 10.26 17.25 -31.25
N GLY A 127 10.96 17.65 -30.18
CA GLY A 127 10.91 18.99 -29.61
C GLY A 127 9.69 19.26 -28.74
N ASN A 128 8.83 18.28 -28.50
CA ASN A 128 7.64 18.42 -27.62
C ASN A 128 8.01 18.21 -26.17
N LYS A 129 8.65 19.24 -25.58
CA LYS A 129 9.22 19.18 -24.24
C LYS A 129 8.19 19.03 -23.13
N ASP A 130 7.04 19.70 -23.24
CA ASP A 130 6.00 19.64 -22.21
C ASP A 130 5.39 18.24 -22.11
N SER A 131 5.09 17.62 -23.25
CA SER A 131 4.58 16.25 -23.28
C SER A 131 5.65 15.23 -22.86
N ALA A 132 6.91 15.47 -23.23
CA ALA A 132 8.04 14.65 -22.77
C ALA A 132 8.17 14.71 -21.25
N TYR A 133 8.19 15.91 -20.67
CA TYR A 133 8.27 16.13 -19.23
C TYR A 133 7.13 15.43 -18.47
N SER A 134 5.88 15.63 -18.88
CA SER A 134 4.71 15.00 -18.26
C SER A 134 4.80 13.46 -18.31
N THR A 135 5.29 12.90 -19.42
CA THR A 135 5.45 11.45 -19.58
C THR A 135 6.59 10.89 -18.71
N PHE A 136 7.71 11.61 -18.57
CA PHE A 136 8.77 11.24 -17.62
C PHE A 136 8.30 11.32 -16.18
N ALA A 137 7.50 12.33 -15.82
CA ALA A 137 6.96 12.50 -14.47
C ALA A 137 6.06 11.32 -14.03
N GLU A 138 5.35 10.67 -14.97
CA GLU A 138 4.56 9.47 -14.67
C GLU A 138 5.40 8.23 -14.31
N ILE A 139 6.69 8.24 -14.65
CA ILE A 139 7.65 7.16 -14.42
C ILE A 139 8.86 7.63 -13.61
N LYS A 140 8.63 8.59 -12.70
CA LYS A 140 9.66 9.15 -11.83
C LYS A 140 10.50 8.03 -11.19
N SER A 141 11.81 8.25 -11.12
CA SER A 141 12.82 7.27 -10.64
C SER A 141 13.01 6.02 -11.51
N TYR A 142 12.43 5.97 -12.71
CA TYR A 142 12.72 4.91 -13.66
C TYR A 142 13.86 5.34 -14.58
N LYS A 143 14.99 4.60 -14.56
CA LYS A 143 16.22 4.95 -15.29
C LYS A 143 16.69 6.38 -14.89
N ASP A 144 16.98 7.19 -15.89
CA ASP A 144 17.40 8.60 -15.76
C ASP A 144 16.26 9.60 -15.99
N SER A 145 14.99 9.17 -15.79
CA SER A 145 13.83 10.03 -16.03
C SER A 145 13.86 11.35 -15.24
N ASP A 146 14.37 11.31 -14.00
CA ASP A 146 14.51 12.50 -13.16
C ASP A 146 15.57 13.47 -13.73
N GLU A 147 16.69 12.93 -14.26
CA GLU A 147 17.72 13.71 -14.93
C GLU A 147 17.19 14.34 -16.23
N LYS A 148 16.45 13.56 -17.03
CA LYS A 148 15.82 14.04 -18.26
C LYS A 148 14.80 15.15 -18.00
N MET A 149 13.98 15.01 -16.95
CA MET A 149 13.08 16.08 -16.53
C MET A 149 13.86 17.37 -16.17
N SER A 150 14.94 17.23 -15.42
CA SER A 150 15.81 18.38 -15.09
C SER A 150 16.42 19.01 -16.34
N GLU A 151 16.90 18.22 -17.31
CA GLU A 151 17.43 18.72 -18.59
C GLU A 151 16.37 19.45 -19.41
N ILE A 152 15.13 18.96 -19.46
CA ILE A 152 14.02 19.62 -20.16
C ILE A 152 13.69 20.98 -19.52
N MET A 153 13.71 21.04 -18.20
CA MET A 153 13.38 22.25 -17.45
C MET A 153 14.51 23.28 -17.42
N LYS A 154 15.79 22.86 -17.57
CA LYS A 154 16.93 23.79 -17.61
C LYS A 154 16.73 24.98 -18.57
N PRO A 155 16.37 24.80 -19.86
CA PRO A 155 16.15 25.92 -20.77
C PRO A 155 14.93 26.77 -20.38
N TYR A 156 13.92 26.18 -19.79
CA TYR A 156 12.73 26.90 -19.35
C TYR A 156 13.05 27.85 -18.20
N PHE A 157 13.90 27.39 -17.25
CA PHE A 157 14.38 28.23 -16.15
C PHE A 157 15.47 29.23 -16.58
N ILE A 158 16.32 28.88 -17.54
CA ILE A 158 17.38 29.76 -18.06
C ILE A 158 16.81 30.87 -19.00
N SER A 159 15.64 30.62 -19.60
CA SER A 159 14.92 31.62 -20.41
C SER A 159 14.21 32.72 -19.58
N GLN A 160 14.34 32.68 -18.25
CA GLN A 160 13.80 33.75 -17.40
C GLN A 160 14.57 35.04 -17.70
N LYS A 161 13.83 36.09 -18.08
CA LYS A 161 14.35 37.46 -18.15
C LYS A 161 14.95 37.85 -16.80
N PRO A 162 15.91 38.78 -16.75
CA PRO A 162 16.41 39.33 -15.49
C PRO A 162 15.22 39.62 -14.56
N TYR A 163 15.29 39.13 -13.35
CA TYR A 163 14.22 39.22 -12.37
C TYR A 163 14.71 39.98 -11.15
N ILE A 164 13.85 40.79 -10.55
CA ILE A 164 14.15 41.53 -9.32
C ILE A 164 13.12 41.16 -8.24
N ALA A 165 13.58 41.10 -6.99
CA ALA A 165 12.74 40.94 -5.81
C ALA A 165 13.05 42.04 -4.82
N ALA A 166 12.02 42.74 -4.34
CA ALA A 166 12.12 43.76 -3.33
C ALA A 166 11.74 43.18 -1.96
N GLY A 167 12.66 43.21 -1.02
CA GLY A 167 12.40 42.95 0.39
C GLY A 167 11.99 44.26 1.12
N TYR A 168 11.94 44.20 2.45
CA TYR A 168 11.52 45.36 3.24
C TYR A 168 12.46 46.58 3.07
N ASN A 169 13.78 46.39 3.22
CA ASN A 169 14.80 47.44 3.11
C ASN A 169 15.96 47.02 2.18
N TYR A 170 15.76 46.06 1.27
CA TYR A 170 16.78 45.57 0.36
C TYR A 170 16.18 45.06 -0.95
N THR A 171 17.01 44.88 -1.93
CA THR A 171 16.63 44.40 -3.26
C THR A 171 17.61 43.32 -3.71
N ILE A 172 17.10 42.29 -4.34
CA ILE A 172 17.87 41.23 -4.99
C ILE A 172 17.58 41.24 -6.49
N GLY A 173 18.64 41.25 -7.30
CA GLY A 173 18.57 41.11 -8.74
C GLY A 173 19.13 39.77 -9.19
N LEU A 174 18.35 38.97 -9.93
CA LEU A 174 18.78 37.77 -10.61
C LEU A 174 19.26 38.09 -12.02
N LYS A 175 20.49 37.74 -12.32
CA LYS A 175 21.08 37.91 -13.66
C LYS A 175 20.74 36.71 -14.57
N ASN A 176 20.90 36.92 -15.89
CA ASN A 176 20.66 35.84 -16.89
C ASN A 176 21.59 34.65 -16.74
N ASP A 177 22.74 34.78 -16.06
CA ASP A 177 23.70 33.71 -15.79
C ASP A 177 23.39 32.93 -14.50
N GLY A 178 22.27 33.23 -13.83
CA GLY A 178 21.86 32.57 -12.58
C GLY A 178 22.61 33.07 -11.34
N THR A 179 23.44 34.12 -11.48
CA THR A 179 24.09 34.80 -10.35
C THR A 179 23.24 35.94 -9.84
N LEU A 180 23.50 36.34 -8.60
CA LEU A 180 22.71 37.38 -7.92
C LEU A 180 23.53 38.64 -7.65
N ILE A 181 22.82 39.74 -7.58
CA ILE A 181 23.29 41.02 -7.01
C ILE A 181 22.30 41.46 -5.93
N SER A 182 22.80 42.11 -4.92
CA SER A 182 22.00 42.62 -3.81
C SER A 182 22.36 44.07 -3.52
N ALA A 183 21.40 44.82 -2.99
CA ALA A 183 21.57 46.19 -2.53
C ALA A 183 20.61 46.50 -1.37
N GLY A 184 21.03 47.29 -0.43
CA GLY A 184 20.24 47.70 0.72
C GLY A 184 20.74 47.14 2.04
N SER A 185 19.85 47.03 3.03
CA SER A 185 20.21 46.51 4.35
C SER A 185 20.65 45.05 4.31
N ASN A 186 21.70 44.73 5.10
CA ASN A 186 22.21 43.36 5.30
C ASN A 186 22.42 43.07 6.78
N ASP A 187 21.65 43.69 7.67
CA ASP A 187 21.79 43.57 9.12
C ASP A 187 21.52 42.15 9.63
N SER A 188 20.79 41.36 8.87
CA SER A 188 20.48 39.96 9.17
C SER A 188 21.15 38.95 8.20
N GLY A 189 21.99 39.42 7.26
CA GLY A 189 22.62 38.53 6.24
C GLY A 189 21.71 38.29 5.03
N GLN A 190 20.61 39.04 4.86
CA GLN A 190 19.66 38.85 3.76
C GLN A 190 20.24 39.13 2.38
N CYS A 191 21.37 39.85 2.30
CA CYS A 191 22.11 40.11 1.07
C CYS A 191 23.29 39.19 0.82
N ASP A 192 23.53 38.18 1.68
CA ASP A 192 24.64 37.23 1.57
C ASP A 192 24.31 36.11 0.53
N VAL A 193 24.12 36.52 -0.70
CA VAL A 193 23.69 35.68 -1.84
C VAL A 193 24.71 35.56 -2.95
N SER A 194 25.91 36.17 -2.79
CA SER A 194 26.94 36.22 -3.84
C SER A 194 27.45 34.87 -4.31
N ASP A 195 27.46 33.87 -3.41
CA ASP A 195 27.97 32.52 -3.68
C ASP A 195 26.90 31.58 -4.27
N TRP A 196 25.67 32.05 -4.39
CA TRP A 196 24.57 31.27 -4.95
C TRP A 196 24.76 31.11 -6.46
N LYS A 197 24.54 29.89 -6.93
CA LYS A 197 24.67 29.50 -8.34
C LYS A 197 23.44 28.74 -8.79
N ASP A 198 23.23 28.71 -10.09
CA ASP A 198 22.13 27.98 -10.72
C ASP A 198 20.73 28.47 -10.26
N ILE A 199 20.63 29.71 -9.82
CA ILE A 199 19.39 30.32 -9.36
C ILE A 199 18.51 30.65 -10.56
N VAL A 200 17.22 30.25 -10.48
CA VAL A 200 16.22 30.46 -11.54
C VAL A 200 15.08 31.38 -11.08
N ALA A 201 14.91 31.54 -9.77
CA ALA A 201 13.97 32.50 -9.19
C ALA A 201 14.45 32.94 -7.82
N VAL A 202 14.07 34.19 -7.44
CA VAL A 202 14.35 34.75 -6.12
C VAL A 202 13.07 35.34 -5.54
N SER A 203 12.96 35.30 -4.22
CA SER A 203 11.92 35.99 -3.47
C SER A 203 12.54 36.64 -2.24
N ALA A 204 12.08 37.84 -1.90
CA ALA A 204 12.63 38.62 -0.79
C ALA A 204 11.52 38.91 0.23
N GLY A 205 11.74 38.47 1.44
CA GLY A 205 10.87 38.75 2.59
C GLY A 205 11.28 40.02 3.35
N ASN A 206 10.91 40.12 4.61
CA ASN A 206 11.29 41.25 5.44
C ASN A 206 12.81 41.32 5.63
N ARG A 207 13.41 40.22 6.15
CA ARG A 207 14.84 40.12 6.46
C ARG A 207 15.46 38.82 6.01
N HIS A 208 14.87 38.13 5.02
CA HIS A 208 15.39 36.88 4.44
C HIS A 208 15.16 36.88 2.93
N THR A 209 16.08 36.21 2.24
CA THR A 209 16.04 36.02 0.79
C THR A 209 15.96 34.50 0.54
N VAL A 210 15.13 34.11 -0.42
CA VAL A 210 14.97 32.75 -0.85
C VAL A 210 15.31 32.64 -2.34
N GLY A 211 16.12 31.65 -2.70
CA GLY A 211 16.51 31.36 -4.08
C GLY A 211 16.09 29.96 -4.48
N LEU A 212 15.39 29.82 -5.59
CA LEU A 212 15.08 28.54 -6.21
C LEU A 212 16.19 28.18 -7.19
N LYS A 213 16.75 26.97 -7.04
CA LYS A 213 17.74 26.42 -7.98
C LYS A 213 17.07 25.69 -9.15
N SER A 214 17.79 25.57 -10.25
CA SER A 214 17.36 24.87 -11.45
C SER A 214 17.06 23.36 -11.25
N ASP A 215 17.57 22.78 -10.17
CA ASP A 215 17.33 21.38 -9.78
C ASP A 215 16.09 21.19 -8.88
N GLY A 216 15.38 22.28 -8.57
CA GLY A 216 14.20 22.29 -7.71
C GLY A 216 14.53 22.28 -6.21
N THR A 217 15.79 22.43 -5.82
CA THR A 217 16.18 22.71 -4.44
C THR A 217 16.10 24.20 -4.13
N VAL A 218 16.10 24.56 -2.85
CA VAL A 218 15.93 25.96 -2.40
C VAL A 218 17.10 26.34 -1.48
N VAL A 219 17.53 27.57 -1.55
CA VAL A 219 18.53 28.17 -0.66
C VAL A 219 17.94 29.42 -0.01
N ALA A 220 18.38 29.73 1.19
CA ALA A 220 17.95 30.93 1.90
C ALA A 220 19.13 31.62 2.59
N ALA A 221 19.01 32.93 2.77
CA ALA A 221 19.94 33.75 3.54
C ALA A 221 19.15 34.82 4.31
N GLY A 222 19.66 35.23 5.46
CA GLY A 222 19.07 36.24 6.30
C GLY A 222 18.59 35.72 7.64
N SER A 223 17.62 36.43 8.20
CA SER A 223 17.00 36.02 9.48
C SER A 223 16.39 34.64 9.42
N ASN A 224 16.55 33.88 10.52
CA ASN A 224 15.90 32.60 10.73
C ASN A 224 15.33 32.49 12.15
N ASN A 225 14.93 33.63 12.74
CA ASN A 225 14.45 33.68 14.12
C ASN A 225 13.13 32.95 14.34
N TYR A 226 12.36 32.79 13.27
CA TYR A 226 11.05 32.12 13.27
C TYR A 226 11.06 30.81 12.45
N GLY A 227 12.22 30.40 11.94
CA GLY A 227 12.34 29.23 11.08
C GLY A 227 12.02 29.52 9.60
N GLU A 228 11.99 30.81 9.19
CA GLU A 228 11.68 31.24 7.84
C GLU A 228 12.69 30.77 6.78
N CYS A 229 13.89 30.34 7.21
CA CYS A 229 14.93 29.76 6.36
C CYS A 229 15.11 28.23 6.55
N ASN A 230 14.24 27.53 7.27
CA ASN A 230 14.31 26.08 7.47
C ASN A 230 13.82 25.31 6.24
N ILE A 231 14.58 25.39 5.15
CA ILE A 231 14.19 24.88 3.83
C ILE A 231 15.14 23.81 3.27
N GLU A 232 16.08 23.31 4.07
CA GLU A 232 17.15 22.41 3.64
C GLU A 232 16.65 21.11 3.00
N ASP A 233 15.49 20.63 3.44
CA ASP A 233 14.86 19.39 2.92
C ASP A 233 13.92 19.64 1.74
N TRP A 234 13.78 20.90 1.28
CA TRP A 234 12.88 21.22 0.20
C TRP A 234 13.40 20.74 -1.15
N LYS A 235 12.60 19.94 -1.83
CA LYS A 235 12.89 19.36 -3.15
C LYS A 235 11.65 19.42 -4.03
N ASP A 236 11.89 19.30 -5.32
CA ASP A 236 10.83 19.31 -6.33
C ASP A 236 10.02 20.63 -6.33
N ILE A 237 10.63 21.73 -5.90
CA ILE A 237 10.01 23.06 -5.86
C ILE A 237 10.03 23.69 -7.26
N LYS A 238 8.90 24.22 -7.69
CA LYS A 238 8.75 24.97 -8.96
C LYS A 238 8.49 26.45 -8.77
N GLN A 239 8.05 26.88 -7.58
CA GLN A 239 7.83 28.29 -7.24
C GLN A 239 8.09 28.51 -5.76
N ILE A 240 8.66 29.65 -5.44
CA ILE A 240 8.88 30.14 -4.07
C ILE A 240 8.20 31.50 -3.87
N SER A 241 7.79 31.78 -2.64
CA SER A 241 7.31 33.09 -2.24
C SER A 241 7.67 33.37 -0.78
N ALA A 242 8.38 34.42 -0.51
CA ALA A 242 8.73 34.87 0.84
C ALA A 242 7.69 35.89 1.31
N GLY A 243 7.10 35.62 2.47
CA GLY A 243 6.26 36.56 3.20
C GLY A 243 7.09 37.41 4.16
N ASP A 244 6.45 37.99 5.19
CA ASP A 244 7.17 38.80 6.18
C ASP A 244 8.23 37.96 6.92
N LEU A 245 7.82 36.97 7.69
CA LEU A 245 8.65 36.12 8.50
C LEU A 245 8.37 34.64 8.22
N TYR A 246 8.05 34.28 6.98
CA TYR A 246 7.76 32.92 6.54
C TYR A 246 8.05 32.74 5.05
N THR A 247 8.21 31.51 4.64
CA THR A 247 8.51 31.11 3.26
C THR A 247 7.53 30.05 2.80
N VAL A 248 7.07 30.17 1.56
CA VAL A 248 6.15 29.21 0.91
C VAL A 248 6.80 28.64 -0.33
N GLY A 249 6.69 27.32 -0.51
CA GLY A 249 7.16 26.60 -1.68
C GLY A 249 6.04 25.81 -2.35
N LEU A 250 5.88 25.96 -3.65
CA LEU A 250 4.99 25.16 -4.48
C LEU A 250 5.78 24.02 -5.13
N LYS A 251 5.34 22.78 -4.90
CA LYS A 251 5.95 21.60 -5.50
C LYS A 251 5.45 21.35 -6.93
N ASN A 252 6.22 20.56 -7.67
CA ASN A 252 5.88 20.13 -9.03
C ASN A 252 4.54 19.36 -9.09
N ASP A 253 4.18 18.65 -8.03
CA ASP A 253 2.94 17.86 -7.91
C ASP A 253 1.70 18.71 -7.55
N GLY A 254 1.85 20.02 -7.38
CA GLY A 254 0.77 20.95 -7.03
C GLY A 254 0.45 21.01 -5.54
N THR A 255 1.23 20.34 -4.68
CA THR A 255 1.15 20.53 -3.23
C THR A 255 1.99 21.73 -2.78
N VAL A 256 1.69 22.28 -1.59
CA VAL A 256 2.35 23.48 -1.05
C VAL A 256 2.93 23.15 0.32
N ILE A 257 4.11 23.70 0.59
CA ILE A 257 4.79 23.62 1.88
C ILE A 257 5.14 25.03 2.36
N ALA A 258 5.19 25.21 3.67
CA ALA A 258 5.56 26.52 4.24
C ALA A 258 6.34 26.31 5.55
N VAL A 259 7.21 27.28 5.86
CA VAL A 259 7.99 27.36 7.10
C VAL A 259 8.06 28.81 7.58
N GLY A 260 8.29 28.99 8.88
CA GLY A 260 8.36 30.30 9.50
C GLY A 260 7.23 30.51 10.49
N THR A 261 6.92 31.81 10.79
CA THR A 261 5.83 32.14 11.72
C THR A 261 4.48 31.67 11.18
N ASN A 262 3.62 31.19 12.08
CA ASN A 262 2.27 30.71 11.76
C ASN A 262 1.22 31.23 12.76
N ASP A 263 1.44 32.39 13.37
CA ASP A 263 0.58 32.94 14.43
C ASP A 263 -0.84 33.26 13.94
N THR A 264 -1.00 33.49 12.64
CA THR A 264 -2.30 33.76 11.99
C THR A 264 -2.76 32.61 11.10
N GLY A 265 -2.05 31.48 11.05
CA GLY A 265 -2.36 30.35 10.18
C GLY A 265 -1.83 30.51 8.75
N GLN A 266 -0.91 31.44 8.48
CA GLN A 266 -0.38 31.73 7.14
C GLN A 266 0.44 30.57 6.53
N CYS A 267 0.87 29.60 7.34
CA CYS A 267 1.55 28.38 6.90
C CYS A 267 0.63 27.14 6.84
N ASP A 268 -0.69 27.27 7.06
CA ASP A 268 -1.63 26.14 7.07
C ASP A 268 -2.00 25.66 5.66
N VAL A 269 -0.99 25.41 4.82
CA VAL A 269 -1.11 25.09 3.40
C VAL A 269 -1.03 23.59 3.09
N THR A 270 -0.81 22.73 4.07
CA THR A 270 -0.53 21.29 3.87
C THR A 270 -1.67 20.50 3.23
N SER A 271 -2.91 20.99 3.33
CA SER A 271 -4.09 20.39 2.71
C SER A 271 -4.28 20.80 1.24
N TRP A 272 -3.49 21.77 0.75
CA TRP A 272 -3.66 22.32 -0.59
C TRP A 272 -3.17 21.32 -1.65
N LYS A 273 -3.98 21.20 -2.71
CA LYS A 273 -3.71 20.35 -3.88
C LYS A 273 -4.11 21.09 -5.15
N ASP A 274 -3.55 20.63 -6.25
CA ASP A 274 -3.82 21.17 -7.60
C ASP A 274 -3.46 22.65 -7.73
N ILE A 275 -2.50 23.13 -6.93
CA ILE A 275 -2.04 24.52 -6.95
C ILE A 275 -1.10 24.73 -8.14
N VAL A 276 -1.32 25.79 -8.89
CA VAL A 276 -0.51 26.20 -10.05
C VAL A 276 0.29 27.47 -9.80
N SER A 277 -0.08 28.28 -8.81
CA SER A 277 0.66 29.48 -8.42
C SER A 277 0.42 29.81 -6.95
N ILE A 278 1.42 30.38 -6.30
CA ILE A 278 1.37 30.83 -4.90
C ILE A 278 1.83 32.29 -4.78
N SER A 279 1.33 32.97 -3.77
CA SER A 279 1.81 34.27 -3.35
C SER A 279 1.71 34.41 -1.83
N ALA A 280 2.80 34.83 -1.20
CA ALA A 280 2.86 35.13 0.22
C ALA A 280 2.74 36.63 0.42
N GLY A 281 1.80 37.03 1.25
CA GLY A 281 1.67 38.40 1.74
C GLY A 281 2.42 38.63 3.04
N PHE A 282 2.05 39.63 3.80
CA PHE A 282 2.65 39.91 5.11
C PHE A 282 2.33 38.79 6.11
N THR A 283 1.04 38.46 6.29
CA THR A 283 0.54 37.43 7.24
C THR A 283 -0.53 36.53 6.62
N HIS A 284 -0.59 36.38 5.30
CA HIS A 284 -1.51 35.51 4.61
C HIS A 284 -0.87 34.89 3.37
N THR A 285 -1.33 33.72 2.97
CA THR A 285 -0.87 33.00 1.79
C THR A 285 -2.07 32.72 0.88
N VAL A 286 -1.89 32.93 -0.41
CA VAL A 286 -2.89 32.62 -1.44
C VAL A 286 -2.33 31.59 -2.43
N GLY A 287 -3.20 30.70 -2.88
CA GLY A 287 -2.91 29.70 -3.89
C GLY A 287 -3.97 29.72 -5.00
N LEU A 288 -3.52 29.77 -6.25
CA LEU A 288 -4.36 29.60 -7.43
C LEU A 288 -4.40 28.11 -7.78
N LYS A 289 -5.59 27.54 -7.91
CA LYS A 289 -5.78 26.16 -8.38
C LYS A 289 -5.84 26.08 -9.90
N SER A 290 -5.60 24.89 -10.43
CA SER A 290 -5.65 24.59 -11.86
C SER A 290 -7.04 24.80 -12.49
N ASP A 291 -8.11 24.76 -11.68
CA ASP A 291 -9.49 25.03 -12.10
C ASP A 291 -9.82 26.53 -12.12
N GLY A 292 -8.86 27.41 -11.77
CA GLY A 292 -9.02 28.84 -11.70
C GLY A 292 -9.58 29.37 -10.37
N THR A 293 -9.90 28.50 -9.42
CA THR A 293 -10.32 28.92 -8.07
C THR A 293 -9.11 29.33 -7.21
N VAL A 294 -9.35 30.17 -6.21
CA VAL A 294 -8.34 30.65 -5.27
C VAL A 294 -8.61 30.10 -3.88
N VAL A 295 -7.55 29.70 -3.19
CA VAL A 295 -7.55 29.34 -1.77
C VAL A 295 -6.65 30.31 -1.01
N ALA A 296 -7.00 30.62 0.23
CA ALA A 296 -6.23 31.50 1.09
C ALA A 296 -6.22 30.98 2.53
N VAL A 297 -5.12 31.27 3.24
CA VAL A 297 -4.95 31.02 4.68
C VAL A 297 -4.21 32.19 5.31
N GLY A 298 -4.34 32.34 6.61
CA GLY A 298 -3.70 33.42 7.37
C GLY A 298 -4.68 34.49 7.84
N ASP A 299 -4.15 35.70 8.07
CA ASP A 299 -4.95 36.84 8.50
C ASP A 299 -6.01 37.22 7.44
N ASN A 300 -7.22 37.51 7.91
CA ASN A 300 -8.36 37.90 7.08
C ASN A 300 -9.10 39.11 7.66
N GLN A 301 -8.43 39.94 8.48
CA GLN A 301 -9.09 41.08 9.14
C GLN A 301 -9.55 42.14 8.14
N ASN A 302 -8.94 42.24 6.95
CA ASN A 302 -9.28 43.13 5.89
C ASN A 302 -9.98 42.48 4.70
N GLY A 303 -10.33 41.20 4.80
CA GLY A 303 -10.98 40.42 3.74
C GLY A 303 -10.03 39.84 2.68
N GLN A 304 -8.74 39.67 3.03
CA GLN A 304 -7.69 39.14 2.12
C GLN A 304 -7.71 37.62 1.93
#